data_9dbab3e186e04622639e54ce08cb19de
#
_entry.id   9dbab3e186e04622639e54ce08cb19de
#
_cell.length_a   1.000
_cell.length_b   1.000
_cell.length_c   1.000
_cell.angle_alpha   90.00
_cell.angle_beta   90.00
_cell.angle_gamma   90.00
#
_symmetry.space_group_name_H-M   'P 1'
#
loop_
_entity.id
_entity.type
_entity.pdbx_description
1 polymer ?
#
loop_
_entity_poly.entity_id
_entity_poly.type
_entity_poly.pdbx_seq_one_letter_code
_entity_poly.pdbx_strand_id
1 'polypeptide(L)'
;MSDVLKMLAEVLEQRKQDSPESSYTASLYAKGTDTILKKVGEEAAETIIAGKGGDKEQIVYETADLWFHSMVLLAHNDLGPDDVLKELGRRFGLSGLEEKASRK
;
A
#
# COMPACT_ATOMS: atom_id res chain seq x y z
N MET A 1 0.96 4.93 15.05
CA MET A 1 1.66 4.74 13.75
C MET A 1 0.96 3.70 12.89
N SER A 2 0.80 2.50 13.41
CA SER A 2 0.13 1.45 12.65
C SER A 2 -1.31 1.82 12.28
N ASP A 3 -1.92 2.72 13.03
CA ASP A 3 -3.30 3.13 12.77
C ASP A 3 -3.47 3.83 11.42
N VAL A 4 -2.43 4.51 10.93
CA VAL A 4 -2.51 5.20 9.65
C VAL A 4 -2.75 4.22 8.52
N LEU A 5 -2.05 3.10 8.49
CA LEU A 5 -2.26 2.09 7.46
C LEU A 5 -3.66 1.47 7.55
N LYS A 6 -4.12 1.23 8.76
CA LYS A 6 -5.45 0.69 8.97
C LYS A 6 -6.52 1.67 8.50
N MET A 7 -6.37 2.95 8.87
CA MET A 7 -7.31 3.98 8.44
C MET A 7 -7.31 4.13 6.93
N LEU A 8 -6.14 4.10 6.31
CA LEU A 8 -6.04 4.16 4.85
C LEU A 8 -6.75 2.98 4.21
N ALA A 9 -6.56 1.78 4.76
CA ALA A 9 -7.23 0.60 4.24
C ALA A 9 -8.75 0.76 4.27
N GLU A 10 -9.27 1.34 5.35
CA GLU A 10 -10.71 1.59 5.48
C GLU A 10 -11.19 2.60 4.44
N VAL A 11 -10.43 3.66 4.23
CA VAL A 11 -10.77 4.66 3.22
C VAL A 11 -10.77 4.05 1.83
N LEU A 12 -9.75 3.25 1.51
CA LEU A 12 -9.66 2.63 0.20
C LEU A 12 -10.83 1.67 -0.05
N GLU A 13 -11.26 0.97 0.97
CA GLU A 13 -12.44 0.10 0.84
C GLU A 13 -13.70 0.91 0.58
N GLN A 14 -13.86 2.04 1.29
CA GLN A 14 -15.01 2.92 1.10
C GLN A 14 -15.05 3.50 -0.32
N ARG A 15 -13.88 3.80 -0.90
CA ARG A 15 -13.80 4.37 -2.24
C ARG A 15 -14.33 3.44 -3.32
N LYS A 16 -14.47 2.16 -3.03
CA LYS A 16 -15.08 1.22 -3.98
C LYS A 16 -16.54 1.60 -4.28
N GLN A 17 -17.18 2.32 -3.36
CA GLN A 17 -18.56 2.75 -3.51
C GLN A 17 -18.70 4.10 -4.23
N ASP A 18 -17.59 4.83 -4.37
CA ASP A 18 -17.62 6.17 -4.99
C ASP A 18 -17.66 6.07 -6.50
N SER A 19 -18.11 7.15 -7.15
CA SER A 19 -18.08 7.19 -8.60
C SER A 19 -16.67 7.53 -9.09
N PRO A 20 -16.28 7.00 -10.26
CA PRO A 20 -14.94 7.30 -10.80
C PRO A 20 -14.71 8.79 -11.05
N GLU A 21 -15.78 9.56 -11.27
CA GLU A 21 -15.66 10.99 -11.52
C GLU A 21 -15.33 11.77 -10.26
N SER A 22 -15.69 11.26 -9.08
CA SER A 22 -15.53 11.98 -7.84
C SER A 22 -14.33 11.55 -7.02
N SER A 23 -13.68 10.45 -7.39
CA SER A 23 -12.58 9.88 -6.60
C SER A 23 -11.51 9.28 -7.50
N TYR A 24 -10.26 9.73 -7.29
CA TYR A 24 -9.13 9.15 -8.00
C TYR A 24 -9.05 7.63 -7.76
N THR A 25 -9.18 7.22 -6.49
CA THR A 25 -9.10 5.80 -6.16
C THR A 25 -10.20 5.01 -6.84
N ALA A 26 -11.43 5.53 -6.84
CA ALA A 26 -12.53 4.86 -7.52
C ALA A 26 -12.25 4.74 -9.02
N SER A 27 -11.61 5.75 -9.62
CA SER A 27 -11.27 5.68 -11.04
C SER A 27 -10.24 4.57 -11.32
N LEU A 28 -9.32 4.35 -10.38
CA LEU A 28 -8.36 3.26 -10.53
C LEU A 28 -9.05 1.91 -10.49
N TYR A 29 -9.98 1.73 -9.55
CA TYR A 29 -10.75 0.48 -9.49
C TYR A 29 -11.52 0.25 -10.78
N ALA A 30 -12.15 1.31 -11.30
CA ALA A 30 -12.95 1.20 -12.53
C ALA A 30 -12.09 0.83 -13.72
N LYS A 31 -10.87 1.36 -13.80
CA LYS A 31 -9.95 1.06 -14.90
C LYS A 31 -9.34 -0.33 -14.79
N GLY A 32 -9.23 -0.84 -13.57
CA GLY A 32 -8.88 -2.23 -13.34
C GLY A 32 -7.41 -2.50 -13.07
N THR A 33 -7.09 -3.78 -13.00
CA THR A 33 -5.79 -4.28 -12.55
C THR A 33 -4.62 -3.69 -13.33
N ASP A 34 -4.71 -3.68 -14.65
CA ASP A 34 -3.56 -3.24 -15.46
C ASP A 34 -3.20 -1.77 -15.20
N THR A 35 -4.21 -0.92 -15.01
CA THR A 35 -3.97 0.48 -14.70
C THR A 35 -3.35 0.63 -13.32
N ILE A 36 -3.86 -0.14 -12.35
CA ILE A 36 -3.30 -0.11 -11.00
C ILE A 36 -1.84 -0.56 -11.02
N LEU A 37 -1.54 -1.64 -11.74
CA LEU A 37 -0.16 -2.14 -11.84
C LEU A 37 0.75 -1.14 -12.53
N LYS A 38 0.25 -0.46 -13.55
CA LYS A 38 1.02 0.59 -14.23
C LYS A 38 1.39 1.69 -13.24
N LYS A 39 0.45 2.10 -12.38
CA LYS A 39 0.72 3.11 -11.37
C LYS A 39 1.76 2.64 -10.37
N VAL A 40 1.67 1.40 -9.92
CA VAL A 40 2.67 0.84 -9.00
C VAL A 40 4.06 0.90 -9.65
N GLY A 41 4.17 0.52 -10.93
CA GLY A 41 5.43 0.58 -11.64
C GLY A 41 5.97 1.99 -11.79
N GLU A 42 5.09 2.95 -12.11
CA GLU A 42 5.49 4.35 -12.25
C GLU A 42 6.00 4.90 -10.92
N GLU A 43 5.31 4.61 -9.82
CA GLU A 43 5.73 5.11 -8.51
C GLU A 43 7.00 4.43 -8.02
N ALA A 44 7.20 3.17 -8.38
CA ALA A 44 8.46 2.48 -8.08
C ALA A 44 9.63 3.18 -8.79
N ALA A 45 9.45 3.53 -10.07
CA ALA A 45 10.47 4.25 -10.82
C ALA A 45 10.76 5.62 -10.21
N GLU A 46 9.70 6.35 -9.80
CA GLU A 46 9.85 7.65 -9.13
C GLU A 46 10.64 7.50 -7.84
N THR A 47 10.37 6.42 -7.10
CA THR A 47 11.09 6.16 -5.84
C THR A 47 12.57 5.92 -6.10
N ILE A 48 12.89 5.18 -7.16
CA ILE A 48 14.28 4.93 -7.55
C ILE A 48 14.98 6.25 -7.87
N ILE A 49 14.33 7.10 -8.65
CA ILE A 49 14.88 8.39 -9.03
C ILE A 49 15.10 9.27 -7.80
N ALA A 50 14.11 9.32 -6.91
CA ALA A 50 14.22 10.10 -5.68
C ALA A 50 15.37 9.58 -4.82
N GLY A 51 15.49 8.26 -4.70
CA GLY A 51 16.56 7.65 -3.91
C GLY A 51 17.93 7.99 -4.45
N LYS A 52 18.08 7.95 -5.77
CA LYS A 52 19.35 8.30 -6.39
C LYS A 52 19.70 9.76 -6.18
N GLY A 53 18.68 10.63 -6.20
CA GLY A 53 18.89 12.06 -5.99
C GLY A 53 19.29 12.43 -4.58
N GLY A 54 18.90 11.65 -3.59
CA GLY A 54 19.35 11.81 -2.21
C GLY A 54 18.59 12.83 -1.37
N ASP A 55 17.58 13.48 -1.93
CA ASP A 55 16.74 14.43 -1.17
C ASP A 55 15.78 13.62 -0.30
N LYS A 56 15.94 13.72 1.00
CA LYS A 56 15.18 12.89 1.95
C LYS A 56 13.68 13.14 1.87
N GLU A 57 13.27 14.39 1.68
CA GLU A 57 11.84 14.70 1.56
C GLU A 57 11.23 14.05 0.33
N GLN A 58 11.95 14.07 -0.79
CA GLN A 58 11.49 13.44 -2.02
C GLN A 58 11.44 11.93 -1.88
N ILE A 59 12.40 11.33 -1.18
CA ILE A 59 12.40 9.89 -0.94
C ILE A 59 11.15 9.50 -0.16
N VAL A 60 10.83 10.24 0.89
CA VAL A 60 9.63 9.96 1.69
C VAL A 60 8.37 10.14 0.84
N TYR A 61 8.30 11.24 0.09
CA TYR A 61 7.13 11.54 -0.73
C TYR A 61 6.85 10.44 -1.74
N GLU A 62 7.87 10.04 -2.49
CA GLU A 62 7.67 9.02 -3.53
C GLU A 62 7.44 7.64 -2.93
N THR A 63 8.08 7.34 -1.80
CA THR A 63 7.83 6.08 -1.11
C THR A 63 6.39 6.01 -0.62
N ALA A 64 5.87 7.13 -0.10
CA ALA A 64 4.47 7.18 0.35
C ALA A 64 3.52 6.95 -0.83
N ASP A 65 3.84 7.53 -1.98
CA ASP A 65 3.03 7.35 -3.18
C ASP A 65 3.05 5.90 -3.66
N LEU A 66 4.22 5.26 -3.59
CA LEU A 66 4.35 3.85 -3.92
C LEU A 66 3.54 2.99 -2.95
N TRP A 67 3.62 3.27 -1.66
CA TRP A 67 2.84 2.54 -0.67
C TRP A 67 1.34 2.71 -0.92
N PHE A 68 0.93 3.95 -1.22
CA PHE A 68 -0.49 4.22 -1.50
C PHE A 68 -1.00 3.35 -2.65
N HIS A 69 -0.29 3.33 -3.77
CA HIS A 69 -0.73 2.57 -4.93
C HIS A 69 -0.63 1.06 -4.70
N SER A 70 0.35 0.63 -3.89
CA SER A 70 0.42 -0.77 -3.47
C SER A 70 -0.79 -1.14 -2.62
N MET A 71 -1.24 -0.22 -1.76
CA MET A 71 -2.44 -0.42 -0.94
C MET A 71 -3.69 -0.51 -1.82
N VAL A 72 -3.76 0.30 -2.88
CA VAL A 72 -4.86 0.22 -3.83
C VAL A 72 -4.89 -1.17 -4.49
N LEU A 73 -3.72 -1.68 -4.87
CA LEU A 73 -3.63 -3.02 -5.45
C LEU A 73 -4.14 -4.08 -4.47
N LEU A 74 -3.74 -3.96 -3.21
CA LEU A 74 -4.19 -4.90 -2.18
C LEU A 74 -5.72 -4.83 -2.03
N ALA A 75 -6.26 -3.62 -1.89
CA ALA A 75 -7.70 -3.44 -1.71
C ALA A 75 -8.49 -3.98 -2.90
N HIS A 76 -7.96 -3.77 -4.10
CA HIS A 76 -8.60 -4.26 -5.34
C HIS A 76 -8.71 -5.79 -5.34
N ASN A 77 -7.82 -6.45 -4.61
CA ASN A 77 -7.79 -7.92 -4.51
C ASN A 77 -8.32 -8.41 -3.17
N ASP A 78 -9.05 -7.56 -2.46
CA ASP A 78 -9.66 -7.87 -1.15
C ASP A 78 -8.62 -8.24 -0.10
N LEU A 79 -7.45 -7.61 -0.19
CA LEU A 79 -6.35 -7.76 0.77
C LEU A 79 -6.12 -6.42 1.46
N GLY A 80 -5.28 -6.43 2.49
CA GLY A 80 -4.95 -5.22 3.21
C GLY A 80 -3.54 -5.23 3.75
N PRO A 81 -3.15 -4.15 4.45
CA PRO A 81 -1.79 -4.05 4.97
C PRO A 81 -1.45 -5.14 5.98
N ASP A 82 -2.45 -5.65 6.71
CA ASP A 82 -2.20 -6.74 7.66
C ASP A 82 -1.64 -7.97 6.98
N ASP A 83 -2.07 -8.26 5.76
CA ASP A 83 -1.56 -9.41 5.01
C ASP A 83 -0.08 -9.26 4.73
N VAL A 84 0.34 -8.03 4.36
CA VAL A 84 1.75 -7.75 4.09
C VAL A 84 2.56 -7.79 5.39
N LEU A 85 2.04 -7.20 6.45
CA LEU A 85 2.73 -7.18 7.73
C LEU A 85 2.93 -8.60 8.27
N LYS A 86 1.93 -9.45 8.08
CA LYS A 86 2.02 -10.85 8.49
C LYS A 86 3.15 -11.57 7.73
N GLU A 87 3.23 -11.32 6.42
CA GLU A 87 4.27 -11.94 5.60
C GLU A 87 5.66 -11.42 5.98
N LEU A 88 5.77 -10.12 6.25
CA LEU A 88 7.04 -9.55 6.70
C LEU A 88 7.46 -10.15 8.03
N GLY A 89 6.51 -10.29 8.95
CA GLY A 89 6.79 -10.92 10.24
C GLY A 89 7.31 -12.34 10.06
N ARG A 90 6.71 -13.09 9.16
CA ARG A 90 7.13 -14.46 8.89
C ARG A 90 8.57 -14.52 8.36
N ARG A 91 8.89 -13.60 7.43
CA ARG A 91 10.23 -13.62 6.79
C ARG A 91 11.34 -13.27 7.74
N PHE A 92 11.09 -12.40 8.70
CA PHE A 92 12.14 -11.83 9.52
C PHE A 92 12.07 -12.30 10.97
N GLY A 93 11.36 -13.38 11.22
CA GLY A 93 11.31 -13.97 12.53
C GLY A 93 10.36 -13.32 13.52
N LEU A 94 9.75 -12.20 13.14
CA LEU A 94 8.81 -11.51 14.03
C LEU A 94 7.56 -12.32 14.29
N SER A 95 7.09 -13.05 13.28
CA SER A 95 5.92 -13.90 13.44
C SER A 95 6.18 -15.01 14.43
N GLY A 96 7.41 -15.55 14.46
CA GLY A 96 7.80 -16.56 15.44
C GLY A 96 7.73 -16.02 16.85
N LEU A 97 8.22 -14.81 17.05
CA LEU A 97 8.17 -14.15 18.33
C LEU A 97 6.72 -13.86 18.74
N GLU A 98 5.93 -13.38 17.80
CA GLU A 98 4.53 -13.10 18.04
C GLU A 98 3.76 -14.37 18.37
N GLU A 99 4.02 -15.45 17.65
CA GLU A 99 3.41 -16.73 17.91
C GLU A 99 3.72 -17.20 19.33
N LYS A 100 4.98 -17.10 19.71
CA LYS A 100 5.38 -17.49 21.06
C LYS A 100 4.64 -16.67 22.08
N ALA A 101 4.57 -15.36 21.88
CA ALA A 101 3.87 -14.49 22.80
C ALA A 101 2.38 -14.81 22.86
N SER A 102 1.75 -15.05 21.72
CA SER A 102 0.33 -15.32 21.67
C SER A 102 -0.03 -16.69 22.23
N ARG A 103 0.89 -17.64 22.17
CA ARG A 103 0.66 -18.96 22.70
C ARG A 103 0.84 -19.04 24.21
N LYS A 104 1.43 -18.04 24.78
CA LYS A 104 1.61 -17.98 26.21
C LYS A 104 0.41 -17.37 26.90
#